data_c2cf49f502cda246c6e099cba0ec947c
#
_entry.id   c2cf49f502cda246c6e099cba0ec947c
#
_cell.length_a   1.000
_cell.length_b   1.000
_cell.length_c   1.000
_cell.angle_alpha   90.00
_cell.angle_beta   90.00
_cell.angle_gamma   90.00
#
_symmetry.space_group_name_H-M   'P 1'
#
loop_
_entity.id
_entity.type
_entity.pdbx_description
1 polymer ?
#
loop_
_entity_poly.entity_id
_entity_poly.type
_entity_poly.pdbx_seq_one_letter_code
_entity_poly.pdbx_strand_id
1 'polypeptide(L)'
;NVLSMLAIVLSVGLVVDDAIVMTENIYIRIEKGMAPKEAGIEGAKEIFFAVISTTITLVAVFFPIVFMDGMTGRLFREFSIVISGSVIISSFAALTFTPMLATKLLIKREKQSWFYAKTEPFFEGMNRLYSRSLAAFLGKRWIALPFTFITICLIGILWNAVPAEMAPLEDRSQISINTRGAEGVTYEYIRDYTEDIN
;
A
#
# COMPACT_ATOMS: atom_id res chain seq x y z
N ASN A 1 3.64 -14.85 12.56
CA ASN A 1 4.84 -14.40 11.85
C ASN A 1 4.82 -12.89 11.71
N VAL A 2 5.93 -12.23 12.00
CA VAL A 2 6.04 -10.75 11.95
C VAL A 2 5.77 -10.23 10.54
N LEU A 3 6.24 -10.92 9.50
CA LEU A 3 6.03 -10.54 8.11
C LEU A 3 4.56 -10.64 7.69
N SER A 4 3.83 -11.63 8.20
CA SER A 4 2.39 -11.75 7.95
C SER A 4 1.61 -10.62 8.63
N MET A 5 2.00 -10.21 9.84
CA MET A 5 1.41 -9.04 10.50
C MET A 5 1.71 -7.74 9.77
N LEU A 6 2.96 -7.57 9.28
CA LEU A 6 3.33 -6.43 8.44
C LEU A 6 2.50 -6.39 7.16
N ALA A 7 2.30 -7.54 6.52
CA ALA A 7 1.45 -7.65 5.33
C ALA A 7 0.01 -7.23 5.60
N ILE A 8 -0.57 -7.61 6.76
CA ILE A 8 -1.91 -7.18 7.16
C ILE A 8 -1.95 -5.65 7.35
N VAL A 9 -0.99 -5.07 8.04
CA VAL A 9 -0.93 -3.62 8.26
C VAL A 9 -0.85 -2.85 6.94
N LEU A 10 0.00 -3.30 6.01
CA LEU A 10 0.10 -2.70 4.68
C LEU A 10 -1.18 -2.90 3.86
N SER A 11 -1.78 -4.09 3.94
CA SER A 11 -3.01 -4.38 3.20
C SER A 11 -4.19 -3.53 3.65
N VAL A 12 -4.25 -3.10 4.92
CA VAL A 12 -5.32 -2.19 5.39
C VAL A 12 -5.37 -0.91 4.57
N GLY A 13 -4.22 -0.29 4.28
CA GLY A 13 -4.18 0.90 3.43
C GLY A 13 -4.69 0.66 2.01
N LEU A 14 -4.27 -0.46 1.40
CA LEU A 14 -4.69 -0.84 0.04
C LEU A 14 -6.18 -1.22 -0.03
N VAL A 15 -6.68 -1.87 1.03
CA VAL A 15 -8.07 -2.32 1.15
C VAL A 15 -9.05 -1.17 1.27
N VAL A 16 -8.69 -0.16 2.07
CA VAL A 16 -9.58 0.98 2.34
C VAL A 16 -9.74 1.89 1.13
N ASP A 17 -8.73 1.97 0.26
CA ASP A 17 -8.71 2.87 -0.89
C ASP A 17 -9.87 2.59 -1.87
N ASP A 18 -10.09 1.34 -2.25
CA ASP A 18 -11.21 0.95 -3.14
C ASP A 18 -12.58 1.34 -2.54
N ALA A 19 -12.74 1.15 -1.22
CA ALA A 19 -13.98 1.51 -0.53
C ALA A 19 -14.20 3.03 -0.45
N ILE A 20 -13.12 3.82 -0.28
CA ILE A 20 -13.18 5.28 -0.26
C ILE A 20 -13.64 5.79 -1.63
N VAL A 21 -12.97 5.36 -2.72
CA VAL A 21 -13.30 5.79 -4.08
C VAL A 21 -14.73 5.41 -4.45
N MET A 22 -15.17 4.21 -4.09
CA MET A 22 -16.55 3.76 -4.30
C MET A 22 -17.56 4.64 -3.55
N THR A 23 -17.31 4.91 -2.28
CA THR A 23 -18.19 5.71 -1.43
C THR A 23 -18.28 7.14 -1.93
N GLU A 24 -17.15 7.74 -2.32
CA GLU A 24 -17.07 9.10 -2.86
C GLU A 24 -17.87 9.22 -4.16
N ASN A 25 -17.71 8.29 -5.10
CA ASN A 25 -18.44 8.33 -6.36
C ASN A 25 -19.97 8.24 -6.13
N ILE A 26 -20.41 7.36 -5.23
CA ILE A 26 -21.82 7.23 -4.87
C ILE A 26 -22.31 8.52 -4.20
N TYR A 27 -21.55 9.10 -3.28
CA TYR A 27 -21.91 10.32 -2.56
C TYR A 27 -22.09 11.51 -3.52
N ILE A 28 -21.15 11.72 -4.45
CA ILE A 28 -21.24 12.79 -5.44
C ILE A 28 -22.54 12.70 -6.27
N ARG A 29 -23.00 11.49 -6.59
CA ARG A 29 -24.25 11.26 -7.32
C ARG A 29 -25.48 11.58 -6.48
N ILE A 30 -25.47 11.20 -5.20
CA ILE A 30 -26.53 11.54 -4.24
C ILE A 30 -26.60 13.06 -4.04
N GLU A 31 -25.47 13.72 -3.94
CA GLU A 31 -25.39 15.18 -3.80
C GLU A 31 -25.96 15.90 -5.03
N LYS A 32 -25.75 15.36 -6.22
CA LYS A 32 -26.37 15.83 -7.48
C LYS A 32 -27.87 15.56 -7.59
N GLY A 33 -28.46 14.89 -6.59
CA GLY A 33 -29.91 14.68 -6.50
C GLY A 33 -30.39 13.31 -7.02
N MET A 34 -29.47 12.39 -7.32
CA MET A 34 -29.83 11.00 -7.69
C MET A 34 -30.34 10.23 -6.47
N ALA A 35 -31.36 9.36 -6.68
CA ALA A 35 -31.83 8.52 -5.59
C ALA A 35 -30.72 7.58 -5.07
N PRO A 36 -30.57 7.37 -3.75
CA PRO A 36 -29.44 6.62 -3.18
C PRO A 36 -29.25 5.24 -3.78
N LYS A 37 -30.33 4.52 -4.06
CA LYS A 37 -30.30 3.20 -4.67
C LYS A 37 -29.75 3.23 -6.10
N GLU A 38 -30.16 4.19 -6.87
CA GLU A 38 -29.74 4.39 -8.26
C GLU A 38 -28.28 4.84 -8.31
N ALA A 39 -27.93 5.81 -7.44
CA ALA A 39 -26.55 6.28 -7.28
C ALA A 39 -25.58 5.13 -6.91
N GLY A 40 -26.01 4.20 -6.06
CA GLY A 40 -25.25 3.02 -5.70
C GLY A 40 -24.99 2.09 -6.88
N ILE A 41 -26.00 1.83 -7.69
CA ILE A 41 -25.90 0.94 -8.86
C ILE A 41 -25.00 1.57 -9.93
N GLU A 42 -25.25 2.83 -10.28
CA GLU A 42 -24.47 3.52 -11.32
C GLU A 42 -23.03 3.80 -10.87
N GLY A 43 -22.84 4.24 -9.61
CA GLY A 43 -21.52 4.46 -9.05
C GLY A 43 -20.68 3.19 -9.03
N ALA A 44 -21.28 2.06 -8.65
CA ALA A 44 -20.59 0.78 -8.66
C ALA A 44 -20.22 0.33 -10.08
N LYS A 45 -21.11 0.51 -11.06
CA LYS A 45 -20.83 0.15 -12.46
C LYS A 45 -19.65 0.94 -13.05
N GLU A 46 -19.58 2.22 -12.75
CA GLU A 46 -18.51 3.10 -13.28
C GLU A 46 -17.13 2.69 -12.76
N ILE A 47 -17.05 2.33 -11.47
CA ILE A 47 -15.76 2.02 -10.83
C ILE A 47 -15.40 0.54 -10.94
N PHE A 48 -16.34 -0.32 -11.32
CA PHE A 48 -16.15 -1.77 -11.37
C PHE A 48 -14.85 -2.20 -12.07
N PHE A 49 -14.62 -1.72 -13.29
CA PHE A 49 -13.43 -2.08 -14.05
C PHE A 49 -12.14 -1.52 -13.45
N ALA A 50 -12.20 -0.33 -12.83
CA ALA A 50 -11.04 0.26 -12.15
C ALA A 50 -10.61 -0.62 -10.97
N VAL A 51 -11.55 -1.00 -10.09
CA VAL A 51 -11.28 -1.86 -8.92
C VAL A 51 -10.75 -3.24 -9.34
N ILE A 52 -11.36 -3.86 -10.36
CA ILE A 52 -10.87 -5.16 -10.86
C ILE A 52 -9.46 -5.04 -11.45
N SER A 53 -9.19 -3.98 -12.21
CA SER A 53 -7.87 -3.76 -12.82
C SER A 53 -6.79 -3.52 -11.78
N THR A 54 -7.05 -2.72 -10.75
CA THR A 54 -6.11 -2.49 -9.63
C THR A 54 -5.85 -3.78 -8.86
N THR A 55 -6.89 -4.55 -8.57
CA THR A 55 -6.79 -5.86 -7.91
C THR A 55 -5.92 -6.83 -8.69
N ILE A 56 -6.19 -7.00 -10.00
CA ILE A 56 -5.39 -7.89 -10.86
C ILE A 56 -3.95 -7.43 -10.91
N THR A 57 -3.71 -6.13 -11.03
CA THR A 57 -2.35 -5.58 -11.08
C THR A 57 -1.58 -5.87 -9.78
N LEU A 58 -2.19 -5.64 -8.62
CA LEU A 58 -1.57 -5.91 -7.33
C LEU A 58 -1.29 -7.41 -7.15
N VAL A 59 -2.25 -8.27 -7.48
CA VAL A 59 -2.04 -9.72 -7.43
C VAL A 59 -0.93 -10.15 -8.39
N ALA A 60 -0.89 -9.63 -9.60
CA ALA A 60 0.13 -9.95 -10.60
C ALA A 60 1.55 -9.54 -10.16
N VAL A 61 1.68 -8.51 -9.32
CA VAL A 61 2.97 -8.07 -8.74
C VAL A 61 3.41 -8.97 -7.59
N PHE A 62 2.50 -9.31 -6.68
CA PHE A 62 2.85 -10.06 -5.47
C PHE A 62 2.84 -11.58 -5.66
N PHE A 63 1.97 -12.11 -6.50
CA PHE A 63 1.80 -13.55 -6.69
C PHE A 63 3.06 -14.28 -7.18
N PRO A 64 3.88 -13.75 -8.11
CA PRO A 64 5.11 -14.41 -8.55
C PRO A 64 6.13 -14.65 -7.43
N ILE A 65 6.12 -13.81 -6.38
CA ILE A 65 7.03 -13.94 -5.24
C ILE A 65 6.78 -15.26 -4.46
N VAL A 66 5.55 -15.78 -4.54
CA VAL A 66 5.17 -17.07 -3.90
C VAL A 66 6.00 -18.24 -4.46
N PHE A 67 6.43 -18.15 -5.72
CA PHE A 67 7.18 -19.19 -6.43
C PHE A 67 8.70 -18.99 -6.37
N MET A 68 9.17 -17.92 -5.71
CA MET A 68 10.60 -17.70 -5.56
C MET A 68 11.22 -18.73 -4.62
N ASP A 69 12.38 -19.25 -5.03
CA ASP A 69 13.19 -20.15 -4.23
C ASP A 69 14.19 -19.39 -3.34
N GLY A 70 14.79 -20.11 -2.40
CA GLY A 70 15.82 -19.58 -1.52
C GLY A 70 15.26 -18.89 -0.26
N MET A 71 16.16 -18.20 0.46
CA MET A 71 15.83 -17.59 1.75
C MET A 71 14.84 -16.41 1.57
N THR A 72 15.06 -15.60 0.56
CA THR A 72 14.18 -14.47 0.22
C THR A 72 12.76 -14.95 -0.13
N GLY A 73 12.63 -16.01 -0.94
CA GLY A 73 11.34 -16.58 -1.28
C GLY A 73 10.59 -17.12 -0.04
N ARG A 74 11.29 -17.78 0.88
CA ARG A 74 10.68 -18.26 2.14
C ARG A 74 10.17 -17.14 3.02
N LEU A 75 10.91 -16.04 3.12
CA LEU A 75 10.55 -14.90 3.93
C LEU A 75 9.32 -14.17 3.35
N PHE A 76 9.32 -13.91 2.04
CA PHE A 76 8.29 -13.09 1.40
C PHE A 76 7.08 -13.89 0.91
N ARG A 77 7.11 -15.23 0.90
CA ARG A 77 5.98 -16.06 0.47
C ARG A 77 4.72 -15.79 1.28
N GLU A 78 4.80 -15.83 2.61
CA GLU A 78 3.66 -15.58 3.48
C GLU A 78 3.13 -14.15 3.33
N PHE A 79 4.05 -13.19 3.25
CA PHE A 79 3.74 -11.79 3.00
C PHE A 79 2.92 -11.60 1.71
N SER A 80 3.37 -12.22 0.61
CA SER A 80 2.73 -12.12 -0.70
C SER A 80 1.35 -12.79 -0.74
N ILE A 81 1.20 -13.95 -0.08
CA ILE A 81 -0.09 -14.63 0.03
C ILE A 81 -1.09 -13.78 0.81
N VAL A 82 -0.66 -13.20 1.94
CA VAL A 82 -1.53 -12.37 2.78
C VAL A 82 -1.98 -11.11 2.03
N ILE A 83 -1.06 -10.39 1.36
CA ILE A 83 -1.43 -9.20 0.59
C ILE A 83 -2.37 -9.56 -0.56
N SER A 84 -2.02 -10.55 -1.38
CA SER A 84 -2.84 -10.95 -2.53
C SER A 84 -4.24 -11.37 -2.09
N GLY A 85 -4.34 -12.19 -1.05
CA GLY A 85 -5.62 -12.62 -0.47
C GLY A 85 -6.44 -11.45 0.09
N SER A 86 -5.81 -10.55 0.83
CA SER A 86 -6.46 -9.37 1.39
C SER A 86 -7.02 -8.45 0.31
N VAL A 87 -6.27 -8.19 -0.76
CA VAL A 87 -6.70 -7.33 -1.86
C VAL A 87 -7.86 -7.95 -2.63
N ILE A 88 -7.86 -9.27 -2.88
CA ILE A 88 -8.98 -9.97 -3.52
C ILE A 88 -10.26 -9.87 -2.67
N ILE A 89 -10.15 -10.15 -1.36
CA ILE A 89 -11.30 -10.07 -0.45
C ILE A 89 -11.81 -8.63 -0.36
N SER A 90 -10.91 -7.66 -0.32
CA SER A 90 -11.26 -6.24 -0.30
C SER A 90 -12.01 -5.79 -1.54
N SER A 91 -11.51 -6.15 -2.70
CA SER A 91 -12.17 -5.84 -3.98
C SER A 91 -13.60 -6.38 -4.00
N PHE A 92 -13.80 -7.63 -3.55
CA PHE A 92 -15.13 -8.19 -3.42
C PHE A 92 -16.01 -7.40 -2.44
N ALA A 93 -15.48 -7.02 -1.28
CA ALA A 93 -16.18 -6.21 -0.29
C ALA A 93 -16.50 -4.80 -0.83
N ALA A 94 -15.54 -4.15 -1.49
CA ALA A 94 -15.72 -2.83 -2.08
C ALA A 94 -16.79 -2.81 -3.18
N LEU A 95 -16.91 -3.88 -3.97
CA LEU A 95 -17.90 -3.98 -5.05
C LEU A 95 -19.28 -4.43 -4.57
N THR A 96 -19.40 -5.04 -3.40
CA THR A 96 -20.67 -5.58 -2.88
C THR A 96 -21.16 -4.84 -1.64
N PHE A 97 -20.39 -4.87 -0.56
CA PHE A 97 -20.76 -4.28 0.72
C PHE A 97 -20.78 -2.76 0.68
N THR A 98 -19.78 -2.15 0.08
CA THR A 98 -19.65 -0.68 0.08
C THR A 98 -20.83 0.01 -0.62
N PRO A 99 -21.26 -0.39 -1.84
CA PRO A 99 -22.44 0.21 -2.46
C PRO A 99 -23.70 0.00 -1.64
N MET A 100 -23.88 -1.20 -1.07
CA MET A 100 -25.05 -1.52 -0.25
C MET A 100 -25.11 -0.64 1.01
N LEU A 101 -24.00 -0.47 1.71
CA LEU A 101 -23.94 0.40 2.90
C LEU A 101 -24.07 1.88 2.52
N ALA A 102 -23.40 2.31 1.47
CA ALA A 102 -23.46 3.69 0.99
C ALA A 102 -24.90 4.10 0.68
N THR A 103 -25.69 3.26 0.00
CA THR A 103 -27.10 3.55 -0.30
C THR A 103 -27.99 3.67 0.93
N LYS A 104 -27.59 3.08 2.05
CA LYS A 104 -28.36 3.12 3.32
C LYS A 104 -27.89 4.21 4.28
N LEU A 105 -26.59 4.50 4.29
CA LEU A 105 -25.97 5.40 5.26
C LEU A 105 -25.79 6.82 4.72
N LEU A 106 -25.59 6.97 3.40
CA LEU A 106 -25.38 8.28 2.79
C LEU A 106 -26.71 8.96 2.55
N ILE A 107 -26.86 10.12 3.19
CA ILE A 107 -28.04 10.98 3.04
C ILE A 107 -27.55 12.35 2.59
N LYS A 108 -28.26 12.96 1.64
CA LYS A 108 -28.02 14.34 1.25
C LYS A 108 -28.20 15.27 2.45
N ARG A 109 -27.14 15.94 2.88
CA ARG A 109 -27.20 16.93 3.95
C ARG A 109 -27.66 18.27 3.39
N GLU A 110 -28.83 18.73 3.80
CA GLU A 110 -29.37 20.04 3.43
C GLU A 110 -28.76 21.21 4.20
N LYS A 111 -28.20 20.94 5.38
CA LYS A 111 -27.54 21.96 6.21
C LYS A 111 -26.05 21.67 6.37
N GLN A 112 -25.24 22.62 5.92
CA GLN A 112 -23.82 22.60 6.17
C GLN A 112 -23.53 22.82 7.66
N SER A 113 -22.69 21.97 8.25
CA SER A 113 -22.20 22.16 9.62
C SER A 113 -21.31 23.39 9.67
N TRP A 114 -21.34 24.15 10.76
CA TRP A 114 -20.45 25.30 11.01
C TRP A 114 -18.96 24.94 10.81
N PHE A 115 -18.58 23.75 11.18
CA PHE A 115 -17.22 23.25 10.99
C PHE A 115 -16.88 23.11 9.48
N TYR A 116 -17.80 22.62 8.69
CA TYR A 116 -17.66 22.48 7.25
C TYR A 116 -17.48 23.87 6.60
N ALA A 117 -18.35 24.82 6.91
CA ALA A 117 -18.27 26.19 6.37
C ALA A 117 -16.93 26.89 6.70
N LYS A 118 -16.30 26.55 7.83
CA LYS A 118 -15.00 27.12 8.22
C LYS A 118 -13.81 26.46 7.53
N THR A 119 -13.91 25.17 7.20
CA THR A 119 -12.84 24.40 6.55
C THR A 119 -12.94 24.42 5.03
N GLU A 120 -14.13 24.61 4.47
CA GLU A 120 -14.40 24.65 3.03
C GLU A 120 -13.46 25.58 2.25
N PRO A 121 -13.23 26.87 2.65
CA PRO A 121 -12.37 27.78 1.89
C PRO A 121 -10.91 27.28 1.80
N PHE A 122 -10.43 26.54 2.78
CA PHE A 122 -9.11 25.93 2.73
C PHE A 122 -9.05 24.81 1.66
N PHE A 123 -10.02 23.90 1.67
CA PHE A 123 -10.10 22.83 0.68
C PHE A 123 -10.37 23.35 -0.73
N GLU A 124 -11.21 24.37 -0.88
CA GLU A 124 -11.40 25.03 -2.16
C GLU A 124 -10.13 25.74 -2.67
N GLY A 125 -9.38 26.35 -1.76
CA GLY A 125 -8.10 26.99 -2.09
C GLY A 125 -7.09 25.95 -2.62
N MET A 126 -7.00 24.83 -1.94
CA MET A 126 -6.15 23.71 -2.33
C MET A 126 -6.58 23.12 -3.69
N ASN A 127 -7.89 22.92 -3.90
CA ASN A 127 -8.44 22.41 -5.16
C ASN A 127 -8.20 23.38 -6.32
N ARG A 128 -8.35 24.69 -6.09
CA ARG A 128 -8.03 25.73 -7.08
C ARG A 128 -6.54 25.75 -7.43
N LEU A 129 -5.66 25.62 -6.43
CA LEU A 129 -4.21 25.54 -6.66
C LEU A 129 -3.85 24.31 -7.48
N TYR A 130 -4.38 23.15 -7.10
CA TYR A 130 -4.20 21.90 -7.82
C TYR A 130 -4.68 22.00 -9.28
N SER A 131 -5.92 22.47 -9.48
CA SER A 131 -6.50 22.60 -10.82
C SER A 131 -5.70 23.56 -11.72
N ARG A 132 -5.20 24.68 -11.17
CA ARG A 132 -4.34 25.59 -11.92
C ARG A 132 -2.99 24.97 -12.28
N SER A 133 -2.36 24.28 -11.32
CA SER A 133 -1.07 23.59 -11.53
C SER A 133 -1.23 22.50 -12.59
N LEU A 134 -2.30 21.72 -12.49
CA LEU A 134 -2.59 20.65 -13.44
C LEU A 134 -2.86 21.22 -14.84
N ALA A 135 -3.67 22.27 -14.96
CA ALA A 135 -3.96 22.93 -16.24
C ALA A 135 -2.69 23.52 -16.87
N ALA A 136 -1.82 24.15 -16.07
CA ALA A 136 -0.54 24.65 -16.53
C ALA A 136 0.40 23.52 -17.01
N PHE A 137 0.44 22.42 -16.30
CA PHE A 137 1.24 21.23 -16.67
C PHE A 137 0.73 20.59 -17.96
N LEU A 138 -0.60 20.37 -18.07
CA LEU A 138 -1.23 19.80 -19.26
C LEU A 138 -1.09 20.72 -20.49
N GLY A 139 -1.15 22.05 -20.27
CA GLY A 139 -0.90 23.03 -21.33
C GLY A 139 0.53 23.02 -21.87
N LYS A 140 1.50 22.57 -21.05
CA LYS A 140 2.90 22.46 -21.41
C LYS A 140 3.40 21.02 -21.28
N ARG A 141 2.71 20.10 -21.95
CA ARG A 141 3.00 18.64 -21.91
C ARG A 141 4.47 18.25 -22.15
N TRP A 142 5.24 19.11 -22.83
CA TRP A 142 6.68 18.92 -23.02
C TRP A 142 7.48 18.95 -21.72
N ILE A 143 6.96 19.56 -20.64
CA ILE A 143 7.60 19.57 -19.32
C ILE A 143 7.66 18.16 -18.72
N ALA A 144 6.74 17.28 -19.11
CA ALA A 144 6.73 15.91 -18.64
C ALA A 144 8.02 15.16 -19.06
N LEU A 145 8.55 15.40 -20.26
CA LEU A 145 9.76 14.73 -20.75
C LEU A 145 11.01 15.01 -19.90
N PRO A 146 11.41 16.28 -19.67
CA PRO A 146 12.57 16.55 -18.82
C PRO A 146 12.34 16.08 -17.36
N PHE A 147 11.13 16.17 -16.85
CA PHE A 147 10.81 15.66 -15.52
C PHE A 147 11.04 14.14 -15.43
N THR A 148 10.49 13.38 -16.39
CA THR A 148 10.71 11.94 -16.47
C THR A 148 12.17 11.60 -16.63
N PHE A 149 12.90 12.33 -17.46
CA PHE A 149 14.33 12.13 -17.66
C PHE A 149 15.14 12.36 -16.37
N ILE A 150 14.87 13.47 -15.68
CA ILE A 150 15.49 13.77 -14.36
C ILE A 150 15.19 12.65 -13.36
N THR A 151 13.96 12.16 -13.33
CA THR A 151 13.57 11.06 -12.42
C THR A 151 14.35 9.78 -12.74
N ILE A 152 14.48 9.40 -14.00
CA ILE A 152 15.26 8.23 -14.42
C ILE A 152 16.74 8.39 -14.08
N CYS A 153 17.33 9.57 -14.33
CA CYS A 153 18.72 9.86 -13.93
C CYS A 153 18.90 9.77 -12.42
N LEU A 154 17.97 10.31 -11.64
CA LEU A 154 18.00 10.24 -10.18
C LEU A 154 17.93 8.79 -9.68
N ILE A 155 17.04 7.97 -10.26
CA ILE A 155 16.96 6.53 -9.97
C ILE A 155 18.29 5.86 -10.25
N GLY A 156 18.92 6.13 -11.40
CA GLY A 156 20.22 5.57 -11.78
C GLY A 156 21.34 5.97 -10.80
N ILE A 157 21.36 7.22 -10.35
CA ILE A 157 22.33 7.70 -9.35
C ILE A 157 22.11 7.00 -8.01
N LEU A 158 20.85 6.94 -7.53
CA LEU A 158 20.52 6.30 -6.26
C LEU A 158 20.79 4.80 -6.30
N TRP A 159 20.53 4.13 -7.41
CA TRP A 159 20.83 2.71 -7.58
C TRP A 159 22.31 2.38 -7.37
N ASN A 160 23.20 3.25 -7.83
CA ASN A 160 24.64 3.06 -7.62
C ASN A 160 25.12 3.54 -6.26
N ALA A 161 24.41 4.47 -5.61
CA ALA A 161 24.81 5.05 -4.33
C ALA A 161 24.33 4.26 -3.11
N VAL A 162 23.21 3.52 -3.25
CA VAL A 162 22.63 2.74 -2.15
C VAL A 162 23.21 1.32 -2.17
N PRO A 163 23.86 0.87 -1.09
CA PRO A 163 24.34 -0.50 -1.00
C PRO A 163 23.16 -1.50 -1.02
N ALA A 164 23.34 -2.60 -1.74
CA ALA A 164 22.35 -3.68 -1.80
C ALA A 164 22.47 -4.56 -0.55
N GLU A 165 21.65 -4.29 0.44
CA GLU A 165 21.60 -5.06 1.70
C GLU A 165 20.20 -5.68 1.85
N MET A 166 20.14 -6.93 2.37
CA MET A 166 18.84 -7.59 2.66
C MET A 166 18.14 -7.00 3.88
N ALA A 167 18.92 -6.49 4.84
CA ALA A 167 18.41 -5.79 6.01
C ALA A 167 19.51 -4.82 6.51
N PRO A 168 19.14 -3.62 6.99
CA PRO A 168 20.10 -2.73 7.63
C PRO A 168 20.80 -3.44 8.78
N LEU A 169 22.11 -3.23 8.93
CA LEU A 169 22.85 -3.70 10.07
C LEU A 169 22.35 -2.94 11.31
N GLU A 170 21.47 -3.56 12.06
CA GLU A 170 21.06 -3.04 13.37
C GLU A 170 22.14 -3.39 14.40
N ASP A 171 22.59 -2.39 15.13
CA ASP A 171 23.35 -2.61 16.34
C ASP A 171 22.41 -3.17 17.43
N ARG A 172 22.42 -4.51 17.55
CA ARG A 172 21.61 -5.22 18.55
C ARG A 172 22.30 -5.33 19.88
N SER A 173 23.48 -4.71 20.03
CA SER A 173 24.34 -4.85 21.20
C SER A 173 24.58 -6.31 21.58
N GLN A 174 24.61 -7.19 20.58
CA GLN A 174 24.83 -8.64 20.71
C GLN A 174 26.08 -9.02 19.94
N ILE A 175 27.03 -9.61 20.63
CA ILE A 175 28.23 -10.18 20.04
C ILE A 175 28.01 -11.69 19.98
N SER A 176 27.90 -12.26 18.77
CA SER A 176 27.82 -13.70 18.57
C SER A 176 29.21 -14.28 18.36
N ILE A 177 29.70 -15.05 19.31
CA ILE A 177 30.99 -15.72 19.25
C ILE A 177 30.74 -17.18 18.84
N ASN A 178 31.21 -17.57 17.66
CA ASN A 178 31.15 -18.97 17.19
C ASN A 178 32.49 -19.63 17.44
N THR A 179 32.54 -20.52 18.41
CA THR A 179 33.73 -21.34 18.69
C THR A 179 33.67 -22.67 17.93
N ARG A 180 34.73 -23.00 17.21
CA ARG A 180 34.91 -24.31 16.57
C ARG A 180 36.11 -24.99 17.19
N GLY A 181 35.89 -26.17 17.76
CA GLY A 181 36.99 -27.04 18.19
C GLY A 181 37.66 -27.75 16.99
N ALA A 182 38.91 -28.18 17.18
CA ALA A 182 39.61 -29.00 16.20
C ALA A 182 38.91 -30.38 16.07
N GLU A 183 39.06 -31.04 14.92
CA GLU A 183 38.51 -32.39 14.73
C GLU A 183 39.04 -33.36 15.77
N GLY A 184 38.15 -34.08 16.46
CA GLY A 184 38.49 -35.08 17.51
C GLY A 184 38.46 -34.54 18.95
N VAL A 185 38.09 -33.30 19.17
CA VAL A 185 37.97 -32.69 20.52
C VAL A 185 36.68 -33.16 21.20
N THR A 186 36.78 -33.46 22.50
CA THR A 186 35.60 -33.91 23.30
C THR A 186 34.68 -32.73 23.61
N TYR A 187 33.40 -33.01 23.83
CA TYR A 187 32.42 -32.04 24.24
C TYR A 187 32.83 -31.27 25.51
N GLU A 188 33.42 -31.96 26.47
CA GLU A 188 33.88 -31.39 27.75
C GLU A 188 34.94 -30.31 27.54
N TYR A 189 35.88 -30.52 26.63
CA TYR A 189 36.92 -29.55 26.30
C TYR A 189 36.33 -28.27 25.70
N ILE A 190 35.36 -28.38 24.76
CA ILE A 190 34.72 -27.25 24.14
C ILE A 190 33.84 -26.52 25.15
N ARG A 191 33.15 -27.22 26.05
CA ARG A 191 32.34 -26.63 27.11
C ARG A 191 33.19 -25.77 28.04
N ASP A 192 34.26 -26.35 28.58
CA ASP A 192 35.13 -25.65 29.53
C ASP A 192 35.77 -24.43 28.89
N TYR A 193 36.18 -24.52 27.62
CA TYR A 193 36.71 -23.40 26.85
C TYR A 193 35.64 -22.29 26.60
N THR A 194 34.39 -22.68 26.47
CA THR A 194 33.28 -21.72 26.24
C THR A 194 32.82 -21.06 27.54
N GLU A 195 32.92 -21.77 28.67
CA GLU A 195 32.62 -21.21 30.00
C GLU A 195 33.67 -20.17 30.43
N ASP A 196 34.93 -20.30 29.99
CA ASP A 196 35.97 -19.31 30.24
C ASP A 196 35.84 -18.01 29.46
N ILE A 197 35.00 -18.00 28.42
CA ILE A 197 34.73 -16.83 27.57
C ILE A 197 33.49 -16.01 28.06
N ASN A 198 32.67 -16.61 28.91
CA ASN A 198 31.40 -16.01 29.38
C ASN A 198 31.61 -15.30 30.73
#